data_33ce674463edce7452973c2b0b14350b
#
_entry.id   33ce674463edce7452973c2b0b14350b
#
_cell.length_a   1.000
_cell.length_b   1.000
_cell.length_c   1.000
_cell.angle_alpha   90.00
_cell.angle_beta   90.00
_cell.angle_gamma   90.00
#
_symmetry.space_group_name_H-M   'P 1'
#
loop_
_entity.id
_entity.type
_entity.pdbx_description
1 polymer ?
#
loop_
_entity_poly.entity_id
_entity_poly.type
_entity_poly.pdbx_seq_one_letter_code
_entity_poly.pdbx_strand_id
1 'polypeptide(L)'
;PGHNGGDGAVVARELFLKGYEVTICCPFPIKKKLTLQQLNYITSIGVKKLDNFPDPLNNDLWIDSILGNNQDKGIDNQIIDMFNKKFDSGLGKIMSIDIPTGLCPNSGKVFSNSAIKSNFTFSIGLKKIGILQDEAIPYVGKIINIDIGLSENQFLKKTKNILSVSGKDISQISLSLPSKNLSKYKRGRTLLIAGSNKYLGAAHLVMKGALASGVGLVKVLVPKIIAKSIWQVIPEVVVEGYLESSSDGNSLLYESFKKIDLNRFDSIVIGPGIGVDVPDWEKCLVYLMNFKGVLILDADGLNRIALSKEGCKFFLNNKFQTWLTPHLNEFQRLFPNLKESNNIELALRASKEFDVSILLKGAHSIVADPNGTAWQIYETDENSARAGLGDLLSGFISGMAAIEMASGKEISTESFAK
;
A
#
# COMPACT_ATOMS: atom_id res chain seq x y z
N PRO A 1 18.85 23.49 -14.07
CA PRO A 1 19.97 24.25 -13.45
C PRO A 1 20.92 23.34 -12.64
N GLY A 2 20.44 22.18 -12.14
CA GLY A 2 21.16 21.21 -11.34
C GLY A 2 21.77 20.05 -12.14
N HIS A 3 22.14 18.96 -11.42
CA HIS A 3 22.67 17.74 -12.02
C HIS A 3 21.67 17.04 -12.95
N ASN A 4 20.37 17.03 -12.60
CA ASN A 4 19.34 16.46 -13.44
C ASN A 4 19.29 17.05 -14.85
N GLY A 5 19.56 18.38 -14.99
CA GLY A 5 19.77 18.99 -16.31
C GLY A 5 20.97 18.45 -17.05
N GLY A 6 22.01 17.99 -16.34
CA GLY A 6 23.14 17.27 -16.91
C GLY A 6 22.74 15.90 -17.47
N ASP A 7 21.93 15.17 -16.73
CA ASP A 7 21.38 13.87 -17.15
C ASP A 7 20.52 14.03 -18.41
N GLY A 8 19.68 15.09 -18.45
CA GLY A 8 18.92 15.45 -19.65
C GLY A 8 19.81 15.79 -20.86
N ALA A 9 20.94 16.48 -20.64
CA ALA A 9 21.89 16.75 -21.68
C ALA A 9 22.56 15.48 -22.23
N VAL A 10 22.87 14.52 -21.37
CA VAL A 10 23.37 13.20 -21.78
C VAL A 10 22.33 12.44 -22.62
N VAL A 11 21.08 12.44 -22.19
CA VAL A 11 19.98 11.83 -22.98
C VAL A 11 19.85 12.50 -24.34
N ALA A 12 19.89 13.85 -24.40
CA ALA A 12 19.83 14.60 -25.64
C ALA A 12 20.99 14.21 -26.58
N ARG A 13 22.21 14.07 -26.05
CA ARG A 13 23.38 13.60 -26.80
C ARG A 13 23.16 12.24 -27.45
N GLU A 14 22.74 11.26 -26.62
CA GLU A 14 22.58 9.88 -27.09
C GLU A 14 21.48 9.76 -28.16
N LEU A 15 20.38 10.48 -27.98
CA LEU A 15 19.32 10.52 -28.99
C LEU A 15 19.80 11.18 -30.29
N PHE A 16 20.52 12.32 -30.22
CA PHE A 16 21.05 12.99 -31.37
C PHE A 16 22.05 12.14 -32.15
N LEU A 17 22.97 11.46 -31.44
CA LEU A 17 23.96 10.57 -32.06
C LEU A 17 23.30 9.34 -32.71
N LYS A 18 22.09 8.96 -32.28
CA LYS A 18 21.27 7.92 -32.91
C LYS A 18 20.44 8.42 -34.10
N GLY A 19 20.57 9.70 -34.47
CA GLY A 19 19.91 10.29 -35.65
C GLY A 19 18.52 10.87 -35.38
N TYR A 20 18.11 11.00 -34.11
CA TYR A 20 16.86 11.70 -33.78
C TYR A 20 17.04 13.22 -33.90
N GLU A 21 15.99 13.92 -34.32
CA GLU A 21 15.94 15.37 -34.23
C GLU A 21 15.74 15.79 -32.78
N VAL A 22 16.75 16.50 -32.24
CA VAL A 22 16.76 16.88 -30.83
C VAL A 22 16.96 18.37 -30.68
N THR A 23 16.14 19.01 -29.89
CA THR A 23 16.29 20.39 -29.43
C THR A 23 16.32 20.46 -27.92
N ILE A 24 16.97 21.48 -27.37
CA ILE A 24 17.03 21.70 -25.91
C ILE A 24 16.53 23.09 -25.56
N CYS A 25 15.80 23.19 -24.47
CA CYS A 25 15.40 24.45 -23.84
C CYS A 25 15.92 24.51 -22.41
N CYS A 26 16.55 25.61 -22.01
CA CYS A 26 17.09 25.82 -20.68
C CYS A 26 16.38 27.01 -20.01
N PRO A 27 15.26 26.79 -19.31
CA PRO A 27 14.46 27.88 -18.76
C PRO A 27 15.14 28.62 -17.59
N PHE A 28 16.21 28.02 -17.03
CA PHE A 28 16.94 28.60 -15.90
C PHE A 28 18.45 28.62 -16.15
N PRO A 29 19.19 29.57 -15.54
CA PRO A 29 20.64 29.59 -15.59
C PRO A 29 21.27 28.31 -15.04
N ILE A 30 22.26 27.77 -15.72
CA ILE A 30 22.98 26.57 -15.30
C ILE A 30 23.98 26.92 -14.22
N LYS A 31 23.86 26.30 -13.05
CA LYS A 31 24.70 26.57 -11.87
C LYS A 31 25.83 25.56 -11.66
N LYS A 32 25.70 24.37 -12.26
CA LYS A 32 26.67 23.27 -12.03
C LYS A 32 27.64 23.16 -13.20
N LYS A 33 28.95 23.13 -12.89
CA LYS A 33 30.03 23.07 -13.89
C LYS A 33 29.88 21.87 -14.84
N LEU A 34 29.59 20.68 -14.29
CA LEU A 34 29.41 19.47 -15.09
C LEU A 34 28.22 19.59 -16.06
N THR A 35 27.09 20.11 -15.61
CA THR A 35 25.92 20.36 -16.45
C THR A 35 26.23 21.33 -17.58
N LEU A 36 26.98 22.38 -17.27
CA LEU A 36 27.43 23.36 -18.32
C LEU A 36 28.36 22.70 -19.34
N GLN A 37 29.27 21.84 -18.90
CA GLN A 37 30.16 21.09 -19.80
C GLN A 37 29.36 20.17 -20.74
N GLN A 38 28.36 19.44 -20.22
CA GLN A 38 27.48 18.60 -21.03
C GLN A 38 26.69 19.42 -22.03
N LEU A 39 26.15 20.59 -21.62
CA LEU A 39 25.42 21.48 -22.52
C LEU A 39 26.33 22.01 -23.65
N ASN A 40 27.52 22.48 -23.32
CA ASN A 40 28.48 22.99 -24.32
C ASN A 40 28.87 21.88 -25.30
N TYR A 41 29.03 20.65 -24.82
CA TYR A 41 29.35 19.52 -25.69
C TYR A 41 28.21 19.21 -26.66
N ILE A 42 26.97 19.09 -26.20
CA ILE A 42 25.85 18.79 -27.12
C ILE A 42 25.57 19.89 -28.13
N THR A 43 25.78 21.15 -27.75
CA THR A 43 25.68 22.26 -28.72
C THR A 43 26.83 22.24 -29.76
N SER A 44 28.05 21.83 -29.35
CA SER A 44 29.18 21.71 -30.26
C SER A 44 29.03 20.60 -31.31
N ILE A 45 28.27 19.55 -31.00
CA ILE A 45 27.96 18.46 -31.95
C ILE A 45 26.72 18.72 -32.81
N GLY A 46 26.03 19.87 -32.61
CA GLY A 46 24.94 20.33 -33.47
C GLY A 46 23.54 20.27 -32.89
N VAL A 47 23.35 19.90 -31.62
CA VAL A 47 22.03 19.97 -30.96
C VAL A 47 21.60 21.43 -30.83
N LYS A 48 20.43 21.75 -31.37
CA LYS A 48 19.91 23.13 -31.41
C LYS A 48 19.38 23.53 -30.03
N LYS A 49 19.85 24.66 -29.52
CA LYS A 49 19.30 25.29 -28.33
C LYS A 49 18.18 26.25 -28.73
N LEU A 50 17.03 26.14 -28.06
CA LEU A 50 15.89 27.04 -28.23
C LEU A 50 15.86 28.07 -27.08
N ASP A 51 15.50 29.31 -27.41
CA ASP A 51 15.31 30.37 -26.43
C ASP A 51 13.94 30.28 -25.75
N ASN A 52 12.95 29.74 -26.45
CA ASN A 52 11.60 29.53 -25.95
C ASN A 52 11.21 28.06 -26.07
N PHE A 53 10.24 27.65 -25.25
CA PHE A 53 9.64 26.32 -25.39
C PHE A 53 8.93 26.19 -26.75
N PRO A 54 8.96 25.00 -27.37
CA PRO A 54 8.17 24.71 -28.55
C PRO A 54 6.67 24.73 -28.24
N ASP A 55 5.82 24.73 -29.28
CA ASP A 55 4.37 24.62 -29.12
C ASP A 55 4.00 23.33 -28.39
N PRO A 56 3.29 23.38 -27.26
CA PRO A 56 2.87 22.19 -26.53
C PRO A 56 1.88 21.30 -27.30
N LEU A 57 1.27 21.80 -28.36
CA LEU A 57 0.33 21.04 -29.19
C LEU A 57 1.03 20.26 -30.33
N ASN A 58 2.35 20.26 -30.39
CA ASN A 58 3.10 19.38 -31.28
C ASN A 58 3.06 17.93 -30.85
N ASN A 59 3.31 17.00 -31.78
CA ASN A 59 3.41 15.56 -31.46
C ASN A 59 4.81 15.13 -30.99
N ASP A 60 5.60 16.05 -30.46
CA ASP A 60 6.97 15.80 -30.00
C ASP A 60 6.99 15.09 -28.65
N LEU A 61 8.07 14.33 -28.40
CA LEU A 61 8.40 13.83 -27.08
C LEU A 61 9.08 14.94 -26.27
N TRP A 62 8.54 15.27 -25.11
CA TRP A 62 9.16 16.19 -24.17
C TRP A 62 9.82 15.43 -23.02
N ILE A 63 11.03 15.88 -22.66
CA ILE A 63 11.78 15.29 -21.54
C ILE A 63 11.97 16.37 -20.47
N ASP A 64 11.31 16.18 -19.34
CA ASP A 64 11.51 16.98 -18.13
C ASP A 64 12.77 16.51 -17.41
N SER A 65 13.78 17.35 -17.39
CA SER A 65 15.01 17.20 -16.60
C SER A 65 15.37 18.49 -15.87
N ILE A 66 14.35 19.30 -15.54
CA ILE A 66 14.55 20.64 -14.96
C ILE A 66 15.06 20.52 -13.54
N LEU A 67 14.32 19.82 -12.67
CA LEU A 67 14.69 19.55 -11.29
C LEU A 67 14.68 18.02 -11.02
N GLY A 68 15.52 17.57 -10.13
CA GLY A 68 15.61 16.17 -9.70
C GLY A 68 15.35 16.03 -8.20
N ASN A 69 15.88 14.97 -7.60
CA ASN A 69 15.64 14.61 -6.19
C ASN A 69 15.93 15.73 -5.17
N ASN A 70 16.78 16.69 -5.47
CA ASN A 70 17.13 17.79 -4.57
C ASN A 70 16.22 19.02 -4.72
N GLN A 71 15.04 18.87 -5.30
CA GLN A 71 14.09 19.97 -5.35
C GLN A 71 13.43 20.17 -3.97
N ASP A 72 13.39 21.42 -3.54
CA ASP A 72 12.87 21.85 -2.24
C ASP A 72 11.75 22.91 -2.38
N LYS A 73 11.48 23.34 -3.59
CA LYS A 73 10.46 24.34 -3.94
C LYS A 73 9.95 24.15 -5.36
N GLY A 74 8.79 24.70 -5.63
CA GLY A 74 8.21 24.75 -6.97
C GLY A 74 9.01 25.67 -7.91
N ILE A 75 8.69 25.58 -9.18
CA ILE A 75 9.15 26.49 -10.25
C ILE A 75 8.00 27.38 -10.70
N ASP A 76 8.28 28.25 -11.69
CA ASP A 76 7.26 29.10 -12.31
C ASP A 76 6.10 28.25 -12.87
N ASN A 77 4.89 28.57 -12.47
CA ASN A 77 3.69 27.89 -12.89
C ASN A 77 3.48 27.91 -14.42
N GLN A 78 3.95 28.96 -15.12
CA GLN A 78 3.83 29.03 -16.57
C GLN A 78 4.54 27.85 -17.26
N ILE A 79 5.68 27.43 -16.73
CA ILE A 79 6.42 26.27 -17.26
C ILE A 79 5.62 24.99 -17.00
N ILE A 80 5.12 24.82 -15.77
CA ILE A 80 4.31 23.64 -15.39
C ILE A 80 3.05 23.57 -16.24
N ASP A 81 2.36 24.68 -16.42
CA ASP A 81 1.12 24.77 -17.19
C ASP A 81 1.35 24.41 -18.67
N MET A 82 2.50 24.80 -19.22
CA MET A 82 2.87 24.46 -20.59
C MET A 82 3.08 22.94 -20.77
N PHE A 83 3.79 22.30 -19.85
CA PHE A 83 3.93 20.84 -19.83
C PHE A 83 2.60 20.15 -19.64
N ASN A 84 1.77 20.63 -18.71
CA ASN A 84 0.47 20.04 -18.44
C ASN A 84 -0.51 20.22 -19.60
N LYS A 85 -0.47 21.36 -20.30
CA LYS A 85 -1.21 21.57 -21.55
C LYS A 85 -0.82 20.53 -22.61
N LYS A 86 0.47 20.22 -22.74
CA LYS A 86 0.95 19.16 -23.63
C LYS A 86 0.44 17.79 -23.18
N PHE A 87 0.53 17.47 -21.90
CA PHE A 87 0.03 16.20 -21.35
C PHE A 87 -1.47 16.02 -21.63
N ASP A 88 -2.26 17.04 -21.31
CA ASP A 88 -3.72 17.00 -21.43
C ASP A 88 -4.18 16.98 -22.92
N SER A 89 -3.38 17.48 -23.85
CA SER A 89 -3.66 17.40 -25.29
C SER A 89 -3.59 15.96 -25.83
N GLY A 90 -2.87 15.08 -25.16
CA GLY A 90 -2.59 13.72 -25.65
C GLY A 90 -1.63 13.63 -26.84
N LEU A 91 -1.14 14.78 -27.34
CA LEU A 91 -0.21 14.85 -28.47
C LEU A 91 1.22 14.67 -27.99
N GLY A 92 1.86 13.62 -28.45
CA GLY A 92 3.21 13.22 -27.99
C GLY A 92 3.19 12.64 -26.58
N LYS A 93 4.35 12.62 -25.93
CA LYS A 93 4.53 12.08 -24.58
C LYS A 93 5.43 12.99 -23.76
N ILE A 94 5.27 12.92 -22.43
CA ILE A 94 6.16 13.57 -21.47
C ILE A 94 6.86 12.50 -20.65
N MET A 95 8.18 12.62 -20.53
CA MET A 95 9.04 11.75 -19.72
C MET A 95 9.79 12.61 -18.70
N SER A 96 9.69 12.28 -17.41
CA SER A 96 10.50 12.94 -16.38
C SER A 96 11.70 12.08 -15.99
N ILE A 97 12.87 12.73 -15.93
CA ILE A 97 14.10 12.12 -15.43
C ILE A 97 14.15 12.32 -13.93
N ASP A 98 14.36 11.24 -13.20
CA ASP A 98 14.50 11.15 -11.74
C ASP A 98 13.17 11.34 -11.00
N ILE A 99 12.51 12.46 -11.14
CA ILE A 99 11.23 12.81 -10.56
C ILE A 99 10.57 13.97 -11.35
N PRO A 100 9.25 14.00 -11.50
CA PRO A 100 8.58 15.14 -12.12
C PRO A 100 8.88 16.45 -11.41
N THR A 101 9.21 17.47 -12.16
CA THR A 101 9.51 18.79 -11.61
C THR A 101 8.28 19.38 -10.92
N GLY A 102 8.47 19.87 -9.69
CA GLY A 102 7.42 20.41 -8.84
C GLY A 102 6.86 19.43 -7.81
N LEU A 103 7.29 18.14 -7.84
CA LEU A 103 6.85 17.10 -6.92
C LEU A 103 7.87 16.88 -5.79
N CYS A 104 7.42 16.87 -4.54
CA CYS A 104 8.29 16.63 -3.39
C CYS A 104 8.80 15.17 -3.37
N PRO A 105 10.13 14.94 -3.36
CA PRO A 105 10.71 13.59 -3.41
C PRO A 105 10.44 12.74 -2.17
N ASN A 106 10.08 13.34 -1.05
CA ASN A 106 9.83 12.64 0.21
C ASN A 106 8.33 12.39 0.46
N SER A 107 7.48 13.36 0.18
CA SER A 107 6.06 13.30 0.51
C SER A 107 5.13 13.05 -0.68
N GLY A 108 5.62 13.20 -1.92
CA GLY A 108 4.77 13.12 -3.12
C GLY A 108 3.83 14.31 -3.33
N LYS A 109 3.84 15.29 -2.42
CA LYS A 109 3.02 16.48 -2.54
C LYS A 109 3.64 17.48 -3.50
N VAL A 110 2.81 18.29 -4.15
CA VAL A 110 3.28 19.39 -4.98
C VAL A 110 3.81 20.54 -4.12
N PHE A 111 4.88 21.21 -4.56
CA PHE A 111 5.46 22.34 -3.83
C PHE A 111 4.65 23.63 -3.95
N SER A 112 3.90 23.75 -5.04
CA SER A 112 3.06 24.91 -5.34
C SER A 112 1.65 24.43 -5.69
N ASN A 113 1.03 25.00 -6.70
CA ASN A 113 -0.32 24.59 -7.11
C ASN A 113 -0.36 23.32 -7.95
N SER A 114 0.76 22.96 -8.59
CA SER A 114 0.86 21.81 -9.49
C SER A 114 2.30 21.35 -9.67
N ALA A 115 2.48 20.19 -10.30
CA ALA A 115 3.73 19.64 -10.79
C ALA A 115 3.56 19.21 -12.25
N ILE A 116 4.66 18.90 -12.93
CA ILE A 116 4.63 18.38 -14.30
C ILE A 116 3.99 16.99 -14.29
N LYS A 117 2.95 16.80 -15.10
CA LYS A 117 2.35 15.49 -15.38
C LYS A 117 3.19 14.75 -16.42
N SER A 118 3.55 13.51 -16.13
CA SER A 118 4.40 12.69 -16.99
C SER A 118 3.72 11.38 -17.36
N ASN A 119 3.94 10.91 -18.58
CA ASN A 119 3.52 9.56 -18.97
C ASN A 119 4.46 8.50 -18.40
N PHE A 120 5.74 8.86 -18.21
CA PHE A 120 6.78 8.00 -17.66
C PHE A 120 7.69 8.79 -16.73
N THR A 121 8.05 8.19 -15.60
CA THR A 121 9.10 8.70 -14.71
C THR A 121 10.24 7.71 -14.63
N PHE A 122 11.42 8.12 -15.08
CA PHE A 122 12.65 7.32 -15.03
C PHE A 122 13.39 7.63 -13.72
N SER A 123 13.15 6.85 -12.70
CA SER A 123 13.80 7.03 -11.39
C SER A 123 15.23 6.48 -11.44
N ILE A 124 16.22 7.32 -11.20
CA ILE A 124 17.64 6.95 -11.28
C ILE A 124 18.10 6.36 -9.94
N GLY A 125 18.64 5.16 -9.97
CA GLY A 125 19.13 4.44 -8.79
C GLY A 125 17.98 3.93 -7.92
N LEU A 126 17.83 4.46 -6.70
CA LEU A 126 16.75 4.09 -5.80
C LEU A 126 15.47 4.88 -6.10
N LYS A 127 14.33 4.22 -6.00
CA LYS A 127 13.04 4.91 -6.09
C LYS A 127 12.88 5.88 -4.93
N LYS A 128 12.41 7.08 -5.22
CA LYS A 128 12.13 8.11 -4.20
C LYS A 128 10.80 7.79 -3.54
N ILE A 129 10.72 7.93 -2.23
CA ILE A 129 9.50 7.66 -1.46
C ILE A 129 8.33 8.47 -2.01
N GLY A 130 8.57 9.74 -2.38
CA GLY A 130 7.53 10.64 -2.85
C GLY A 130 6.84 10.19 -4.14
N ILE A 131 7.57 9.59 -5.11
CA ILE A 131 6.93 9.12 -6.35
C ILE A 131 6.03 7.89 -6.15
N LEU A 132 6.13 7.25 -5.00
CA LEU A 132 5.32 6.09 -4.63
C LEU A 132 4.15 6.44 -3.69
N GLN A 133 3.89 7.73 -3.43
CA GLN A 133 2.75 8.16 -2.63
C GLN A 133 1.51 8.36 -3.50
N ASP A 134 0.32 8.18 -2.92
CA ASP A 134 -0.95 8.31 -3.64
C ASP A 134 -1.14 9.71 -4.24
N GLU A 135 -0.62 10.75 -3.56
CA GLU A 135 -0.66 12.14 -4.03
C GLU A 135 0.17 12.36 -5.31
N ALA A 136 1.16 11.51 -5.55
CA ALA A 136 2.02 11.59 -6.73
C ALA A 136 1.43 10.93 -7.99
N ILE A 137 0.44 10.05 -7.83
CA ILE A 137 -0.16 9.28 -8.94
C ILE A 137 -0.54 10.14 -10.14
N PRO A 138 -1.17 11.32 -9.99
CA PRO A 138 -1.55 12.15 -11.14
C PRO A 138 -0.37 12.69 -11.97
N TYR A 139 0.85 12.62 -11.42
CA TYR A 139 2.03 13.27 -12.00
C TYR A 139 3.08 12.31 -12.55
N VAL A 140 3.21 11.12 -11.97
CA VAL A 140 4.35 10.24 -12.22
C VAL A 140 4.19 9.31 -13.43
N GLY A 141 2.95 9.00 -13.84
CA GLY A 141 2.69 8.01 -14.87
C GLY A 141 3.33 6.64 -14.53
N LYS A 142 3.83 5.95 -15.55
CA LYS A 142 4.53 4.67 -15.34
C LYS A 142 5.94 4.89 -14.81
N ILE A 143 6.24 4.37 -13.62
CA ILE A 143 7.56 4.48 -13.00
C ILE A 143 8.48 3.38 -13.55
N ILE A 144 9.64 3.78 -14.04
CA ILE A 144 10.69 2.89 -14.57
C ILE A 144 11.96 3.16 -13.75
N ASN A 145 12.48 2.15 -13.07
CA ASN A 145 13.73 2.27 -12.33
C ASN A 145 14.93 2.07 -13.24
N ILE A 146 15.88 3.02 -13.21
CA ILE A 146 17.16 2.93 -13.93
C ILE A 146 18.23 2.49 -12.94
N ASP A 147 18.67 1.24 -13.09
CA ASP A 147 19.75 0.71 -12.27
C ASP A 147 21.09 1.36 -12.68
N ILE A 148 21.80 1.89 -11.69
CA ILE A 148 23.12 2.49 -11.84
C ILE A 148 24.21 1.73 -11.07
N GLY A 149 23.95 0.45 -10.73
CA GLY A 149 24.90 -0.42 -10.04
C GLY A 149 25.03 -0.13 -8.55
N LEU A 150 23.99 0.40 -7.90
CA LEU A 150 24.00 0.58 -6.44
C LEU A 150 23.85 -0.77 -5.74
N SER A 151 24.76 -1.06 -4.82
CA SER A 151 24.73 -2.29 -4.02
C SER A 151 23.63 -2.21 -2.96
N GLU A 152 22.56 -3.00 -3.10
CA GLU A 152 21.46 -3.08 -2.12
C GLU A 152 21.97 -3.40 -0.71
N ASN A 153 22.94 -4.31 -0.57
CA ASN A 153 23.50 -4.71 0.72
C ASN A 153 24.17 -3.57 1.49
N GLN A 154 24.67 -2.54 0.81
CA GLN A 154 25.28 -1.38 1.47
C GLN A 154 24.22 -0.39 1.99
N PHE A 155 23.08 -0.32 1.32
CA PHE A 155 21.98 0.57 1.71
C PHE A 155 21.13 -0.03 2.83
N LEU A 156 20.81 -1.31 2.79
CA LEU A 156 20.02 -2.01 3.82
C LEU A 156 20.65 -1.91 5.23
N LYS A 157 21.98 -1.76 5.31
CA LYS A 157 22.68 -1.57 6.59
C LYS A 157 22.60 -0.15 7.16
N LYS A 158 22.22 0.85 6.37
CA LYS A 158 22.30 2.28 6.73
C LYS A 158 20.97 3.03 6.70
N THR A 159 19.94 2.47 6.12
CA THR A 159 18.64 3.15 5.94
C THR A 159 17.55 2.48 6.78
N LYS A 160 16.47 3.21 7.03
CA LYS A 160 15.20 2.62 7.48
C LYS A 160 14.85 1.48 6.51
N ASN A 161 14.40 0.35 7.02
CA ASN A 161 14.01 -0.81 6.20
C ASN A 161 12.69 -0.51 5.46
N ILE A 162 12.74 0.38 4.48
CA ILE A 162 11.63 0.69 3.58
C ILE A 162 11.91 -0.01 2.25
N LEU A 163 11.10 -0.98 1.91
CA LEU A 163 11.27 -1.85 0.77
C LEU A 163 10.10 -1.66 -0.20
N SER A 164 10.35 -1.76 -1.49
CA SER A 164 9.27 -1.86 -2.49
C SER A 164 9.09 -3.31 -2.90
N VAL A 165 7.83 -3.75 -3.00
CA VAL A 165 7.48 -5.10 -3.46
C VAL A 165 7.08 -5.04 -4.93
N SER A 166 7.59 -5.97 -5.71
CA SER A 166 7.29 -6.14 -7.13
C SER A 166 6.89 -7.57 -7.45
N GLY A 167 6.34 -7.81 -8.63
CA GLY A 167 6.00 -9.15 -9.08
C GLY A 167 7.17 -10.15 -9.07
N LYS A 168 8.43 -9.67 -9.13
CA LYS A 168 9.62 -10.52 -9.00
C LYS A 168 9.80 -11.05 -7.59
N ASP A 169 9.49 -10.25 -6.59
CA ASP A 169 9.60 -10.67 -5.19
C ASP A 169 8.60 -11.77 -4.86
N ILE A 170 7.40 -11.69 -5.44
CA ILE A 170 6.35 -12.70 -5.30
C ILE A 170 6.81 -14.08 -5.80
N SER A 171 7.56 -14.13 -6.90
CA SER A 171 8.09 -15.39 -7.45
C SER A 171 9.13 -16.08 -6.55
N GLN A 172 9.72 -15.34 -5.62
CA GLN A 172 10.73 -15.83 -4.67
C GLN A 172 10.12 -16.26 -3.32
N ILE A 173 8.81 -16.04 -3.12
CA ILE A 173 8.15 -16.47 -1.90
C ILE A 173 8.11 -17.99 -1.87
N SER A 174 8.86 -18.58 -0.95
CA SER A 174 8.68 -19.95 -0.56
C SER A 174 7.43 -20.05 0.32
N LEU A 175 6.25 -20.01 -0.31
CA LEU A 175 5.03 -20.40 0.40
C LEU A 175 5.26 -21.78 1.00
N SER A 176 4.91 -21.95 2.27
CA SER A 176 4.97 -23.24 2.94
C SER A 176 4.04 -24.19 2.21
N LEU A 177 4.57 -24.90 1.20
CA LEU A 177 3.79 -25.91 0.49
C LEU A 177 3.37 -26.95 1.53
N PRO A 178 2.08 -27.28 1.61
CA PRO A 178 1.60 -28.26 2.56
C PRO A 178 2.32 -29.59 2.31
N SER A 179 2.86 -30.18 3.39
CA SER A 179 3.44 -31.53 3.29
C SER A 179 2.38 -32.52 2.82
N LYS A 180 2.77 -33.53 2.06
CA LYS A 180 1.84 -34.53 1.49
C LYS A 180 0.96 -35.27 2.51
N ASN A 181 1.27 -35.17 3.80
CA ASN A 181 0.61 -35.90 4.90
C ASN A 181 -0.15 -34.98 5.87
N LEU A 182 -0.52 -33.75 5.46
CA LEU A 182 -1.26 -32.86 6.36
C LEU A 182 -2.76 -33.15 6.39
N SER A 183 -3.28 -33.39 7.61
CA SER A 183 -4.73 -33.36 7.83
C SER A 183 -5.25 -31.92 7.77
N LYS A 184 -6.54 -31.75 7.49
CA LYS A 184 -7.20 -30.44 7.48
C LYS A 184 -6.97 -29.61 8.76
N TYR A 185 -6.81 -30.27 9.92
CA TYR A 185 -6.57 -29.62 11.22
C TYR A 185 -5.13 -29.09 11.37
N LYS A 186 -4.17 -29.69 10.68
CA LYS A 186 -2.77 -29.25 10.68
C LYS A 186 -2.47 -28.19 9.61
N ARG A 187 -3.48 -27.85 8.79
CA ARG A 187 -3.37 -26.86 7.73
C ARG A 187 -3.97 -25.50 8.13
N GLY A 188 -4.18 -25.31 9.43
CA GLY A 188 -4.69 -24.07 9.98
C GLY A 188 -6.22 -24.03 10.13
N ARG A 189 -6.66 -23.34 11.17
CA ARG A 189 -8.07 -23.14 11.53
C ARG A 189 -8.33 -21.67 11.71
N THR A 190 -9.17 -21.09 10.88
CA THR A 190 -9.57 -19.68 11.01
C THR A 190 -11.01 -19.54 11.47
N LEU A 191 -11.25 -18.55 12.34
CA LEU A 191 -12.58 -18.11 12.75
C LEU A 191 -12.89 -16.75 12.13
N LEU A 192 -13.97 -16.68 11.36
CA LEU A 192 -14.42 -15.46 10.72
C LEU A 192 -15.64 -14.91 11.47
N ILE A 193 -15.55 -13.68 11.94
CA ILE A 193 -16.61 -12.97 12.66
C ILE A 193 -17.02 -11.78 11.80
N ALA A 194 -18.10 -11.94 11.04
CA ALA A 194 -18.46 -11.02 10.01
C ALA A 194 -19.97 -10.97 9.73
N GLY A 195 -20.42 -9.90 9.12
CA GLY A 195 -21.79 -9.67 8.72
C GLY A 195 -22.70 -9.21 9.86
N SER A 196 -23.78 -8.58 9.48
CA SER A 196 -24.87 -8.13 10.33
C SER A 196 -26.18 -8.20 9.52
N ASN A 197 -27.31 -7.88 10.14
CA ASN A 197 -28.58 -7.78 9.40
C ASN A 197 -28.57 -6.70 8.32
N LYS A 198 -27.62 -5.73 8.40
CA LYS A 198 -27.43 -4.68 7.39
C LYS A 198 -26.47 -5.10 6.27
N TYR A 199 -25.43 -5.88 6.58
CA TYR A 199 -24.32 -6.18 5.67
C TYR A 199 -24.13 -7.69 5.51
N LEU A 200 -25.08 -8.32 4.83
CA LEU A 200 -25.09 -9.78 4.64
C LEU A 200 -23.95 -10.25 3.72
N GLY A 201 -23.63 -9.44 2.69
CA GLY A 201 -22.63 -9.79 1.66
C GLY A 201 -21.20 -9.83 2.18
N ALA A 202 -20.85 -8.99 3.16
CA ALA A 202 -19.51 -8.92 3.71
C ALA A 202 -19.02 -10.27 4.25
N ALA A 203 -19.88 -10.99 5.00
CA ALA A 203 -19.55 -12.31 5.51
C ALA A 203 -19.21 -13.31 4.39
N HIS A 204 -19.94 -13.28 3.26
CA HIS A 204 -19.67 -14.17 2.12
C HIS A 204 -18.33 -13.87 1.46
N LEU A 205 -17.96 -12.59 1.35
CA LEU A 205 -16.67 -12.18 0.76
C LEU A 205 -15.49 -12.60 1.65
N VAL A 206 -15.59 -12.40 2.95
CA VAL A 206 -14.55 -12.87 3.91
C VAL A 206 -14.37 -14.39 3.83
N MET A 207 -15.47 -15.15 3.77
CA MET A 207 -15.42 -16.61 3.63
C MET A 207 -14.72 -17.04 2.33
N LYS A 208 -15.07 -16.41 1.20
CA LYS A 208 -14.41 -16.67 -0.10
C LYS A 208 -12.91 -16.37 -0.05
N GLY A 209 -12.53 -15.26 0.58
CA GLY A 209 -11.12 -14.90 0.78
C GLY A 209 -10.37 -15.94 1.60
N ALA A 210 -10.94 -16.37 2.72
CA ALA A 210 -10.33 -17.39 3.57
C ALA A 210 -10.17 -18.74 2.84
N LEU A 211 -11.18 -19.19 2.12
CA LEU A 211 -11.08 -20.41 1.31
C LEU A 211 -10.03 -20.32 0.20
N ALA A 212 -9.91 -19.16 -0.44
CA ALA A 212 -8.92 -18.92 -1.48
C ALA A 212 -7.47 -19.04 -0.98
N SER A 213 -7.20 -18.80 0.33
CA SER A 213 -5.89 -19.02 0.94
C SER A 213 -5.48 -20.50 0.99
N GLY A 214 -6.45 -21.40 0.88
CA GLY A 214 -6.23 -22.86 1.03
C GLY A 214 -6.11 -23.31 2.47
N VAL A 215 -6.57 -22.55 3.47
CA VAL A 215 -6.62 -22.94 4.87
C VAL A 215 -7.43 -24.23 5.09
N GLY A 216 -7.03 -25.04 6.06
CA GLY A 216 -7.62 -26.36 6.28
C GLY A 216 -9.03 -26.37 6.82
N LEU A 217 -9.41 -25.36 7.61
CA LEU A 217 -10.74 -25.27 8.21
C LEU A 217 -11.17 -23.80 8.38
N VAL A 218 -12.30 -23.46 7.78
CA VAL A 218 -12.96 -22.17 7.93
C VAL A 218 -14.20 -22.33 8.79
N LYS A 219 -14.23 -21.63 9.91
CA LYS A 219 -15.40 -21.56 10.78
C LYS A 219 -15.90 -20.12 10.88
N VAL A 220 -17.20 -19.95 11.09
CA VAL A 220 -17.81 -18.63 11.11
C VAL A 220 -18.73 -18.40 12.29
N LEU A 221 -18.70 -17.18 12.81
CA LEU A 221 -19.73 -16.58 13.63
C LEU A 221 -20.43 -15.51 12.80
N VAL A 222 -21.68 -15.72 12.47
CA VAL A 222 -22.47 -14.85 11.61
C VAL A 222 -23.91 -14.74 12.12
N PRO A 223 -24.67 -13.72 11.78
CA PRO A 223 -26.11 -13.65 12.06
C PRO A 223 -26.84 -14.88 11.56
N LYS A 224 -27.89 -15.27 12.29
CA LYS A 224 -28.70 -16.47 11.98
C LYS A 224 -29.26 -16.48 10.55
N ILE A 225 -29.57 -15.31 10.01
CA ILE A 225 -30.07 -15.17 8.63
C ILE A 225 -29.02 -15.62 7.61
N ILE A 226 -27.73 -15.25 7.82
CA ILE A 226 -26.63 -15.66 6.96
C ILE A 226 -26.36 -17.17 7.13
N ALA A 227 -26.31 -17.64 8.36
CA ALA A 227 -26.01 -19.04 8.69
C ALA A 227 -26.98 -20.01 8.00
N LYS A 228 -28.26 -19.63 7.87
CA LYS A 228 -29.27 -20.46 7.22
C LYS A 228 -29.06 -20.65 5.71
N SER A 229 -28.35 -19.74 5.05
CA SER A 229 -28.15 -19.75 3.60
C SER A 229 -26.72 -20.15 3.18
N ILE A 230 -25.77 -20.17 4.11
CA ILE A 230 -24.35 -20.44 3.81
C ILE A 230 -24.15 -21.75 3.05
N TRP A 231 -24.78 -22.83 3.48
CA TRP A 231 -24.63 -24.15 2.87
C TRP A 231 -25.03 -24.21 1.39
N GLN A 232 -25.87 -23.29 0.93
CA GLN A 232 -26.30 -23.20 -0.47
C GLN A 232 -25.25 -22.54 -1.35
N VAL A 233 -24.39 -21.68 -0.78
CA VAL A 233 -23.47 -20.82 -1.52
C VAL A 233 -22.00 -21.22 -1.27
N ILE A 234 -21.68 -21.59 -0.03
CA ILE A 234 -20.32 -21.92 0.40
C ILE A 234 -20.39 -23.12 1.38
N PRO A 235 -20.65 -24.33 0.88
CA PRO A 235 -20.87 -25.51 1.73
C PRO A 235 -19.61 -25.98 2.49
N GLU A 236 -18.41 -25.48 2.11
CA GLU A 236 -17.15 -25.83 2.75
C GLU A 236 -16.96 -25.18 4.12
N VAL A 237 -17.74 -24.12 4.42
CA VAL A 237 -17.64 -23.35 5.65
C VAL A 237 -18.50 -23.96 6.75
N VAL A 238 -17.95 -24.03 7.97
CA VAL A 238 -18.66 -24.55 9.13
C VAL A 238 -19.17 -23.42 10.01
N VAL A 239 -20.47 -23.40 10.30
CA VAL A 239 -21.04 -22.45 11.26
C VAL A 239 -20.71 -22.90 12.68
N GLU A 240 -19.90 -22.11 13.40
CA GLU A 240 -19.53 -22.35 14.80
C GLU A 240 -20.61 -21.85 15.76
N GLY A 241 -21.31 -20.79 15.38
CA GLY A 241 -22.38 -20.21 16.17
C GLY A 241 -23.07 -19.04 15.49
N TYR A 242 -24.03 -18.47 16.18
CA TYR A 242 -24.83 -17.36 15.65
C TYR A 242 -24.56 -16.08 16.42
N LEU A 243 -24.42 -14.98 15.70
CA LEU A 243 -24.40 -13.64 16.27
C LEU A 243 -25.83 -13.14 16.47
N GLU A 244 -26.12 -12.64 17.65
CA GLU A 244 -27.34 -11.89 17.90
C GLU A 244 -27.23 -10.48 17.32
N SER A 245 -28.38 -9.83 17.15
CA SER A 245 -28.42 -8.47 16.59
C SER A 245 -28.96 -7.49 17.61
N SER A 246 -28.37 -6.29 17.64
CA SER A 246 -28.92 -5.14 18.36
C SER A 246 -30.22 -4.67 17.71
N SER A 247 -30.95 -3.74 18.34
CA SER A 247 -32.11 -3.05 17.78
C SER A 247 -31.81 -2.42 16.42
N ASP A 248 -30.60 -1.93 16.24
CA ASP A 248 -30.12 -1.28 15.00
C ASP A 248 -29.56 -2.26 13.96
N GLY A 249 -29.67 -3.57 14.22
CA GLY A 249 -29.23 -4.61 13.30
C GLY A 249 -27.74 -4.89 13.29
N ASN A 250 -26.95 -4.29 14.18
CA ASN A 250 -25.54 -4.56 14.34
C ASN A 250 -25.31 -5.89 15.08
N SER A 251 -24.20 -6.58 14.82
CA SER A 251 -23.91 -7.87 15.44
C SER A 251 -23.35 -7.73 16.85
N LEU A 252 -23.91 -8.50 17.79
CA LEU A 252 -23.47 -8.64 19.17
C LEU A 252 -22.60 -9.89 19.32
N LEU A 253 -21.40 -9.75 19.91
CA LEU A 253 -20.38 -10.81 19.90
C LEU A 253 -20.23 -11.49 21.27
N TYR A 254 -20.52 -10.80 22.37
CA TYR A 254 -20.19 -11.21 23.71
C TYR A 254 -20.78 -12.59 24.08
N GLU A 255 -22.08 -12.81 23.84
CA GLU A 255 -22.73 -14.08 24.17
C GLU A 255 -22.19 -15.27 23.37
N SER A 256 -21.69 -15.00 22.15
CA SER A 256 -21.03 -16.04 21.35
C SER A 256 -19.61 -16.32 21.85
N PHE A 257 -18.86 -15.30 22.26
CA PHE A 257 -17.52 -15.47 22.84
C PHE A 257 -17.52 -16.30 24.12
N LYS A 258 -18.54 -16.16 24.98
CA LYS A 258 -18.69 -16.97 26.21
C LYS A 258 -18.80 -18.47 25.93
N LYS A 259 -19.27 -18.86 24.77
CA LYS A 259 -19.57 -20.25 24.39
C LYS A 259 -18.44 -20.92 23.62
N ILE A 260 -17.42 -20.17 23.20
CA ILE A 260 -16.38 -20.63 22.27
C ILE A 260 -15.02 -20.49 22.93
N ASP A 261 -14.23 -21.54 22.91
CA ASP A 261 -12.81 -21.47 23.19
C ASP A 261 -12.07 -20.92 21.95
N LEU A 262 -11.66 -19.65 22.03
CA LEU A 262 -10.96 -18.95 20.93
C LEU A 262 -9.58 -19.57 20.61
N ASN A 263 -8.94 -20.20 21.61
CA ASN A 263 -7.64 -20.85 21.43
C ASN A 263 -7.67 -22.13 20.58
N ARG A 264 -8.84 -22.57 20.16
CA ARG A 264 -9.00 -23.64 19.17
C ARG A 264 -8.70 -23.17 17.75
N PHE A 265 -8.53 -21.86 17.53
CA PHE A 265 -8.27 -21.25 16.24
C PHE A 265 -6.85 -20.69 16.18
N ASP A 266 -6.24 -20.80 15.02
CA ASP A 266 -4.90 -20.29 14.75
C ASP A 266 -4.95 -18.81 14.33
N SER A 267 -6.08 -18.40 13.74
CA SER A 267 -6.37 -16.99 13.43
C SER A 267 -7.84 -16.65 13.64
N ILE A 268 -8.11 -15.37 13.89
CA ILE A 268 -9.46 -14.81 13.99
C ILE A 268 -9.51 -13.51 13.20
N VAL A 269 -10.50 -13.34 12.31
CA VAL A 269 -10.83 -12.04 11.75
C VAL A 269 -12.12 -11.51 12.32
N ILE A 270 -12.13 -10.23 12.68
CA ILE A 270 -13.31 -9.54 13.22
C ILE A 270 -13.49 -8.23 12.46
N GLY A 271 -14.70 -8.00 11.96
CA GLY A 271 -15.03 -6.65 11.53
C GLY A 271 -15.87 -6.50 10.27
N PRO A 272 -15.59 -7.18 9.17
CA PRO A 272 -16.33 -6.94 7.94
C PRO A 272 -17.85 -7.03 8.15
N GLY A 273 -18.52 -5.87 8.07
CA GLY A 273 -19.96 -5.75 8.11
C GLY A 273 -20.66 -6.08 9.44
N ILE A 274 -19.94 -6.11 10.59
CA ILE A 274 -20.58 -6.41 11.90
C ILE A 274 -21.35 -5.23 12.49
N GLY A 275 -21.15 -4.00 11.95
CA GLY A 275 -21.68 -2.74 12.50
C GLY A 275 -20.86 -2.22 13.67
N VAL A 276 -21.02 -0.94 14.00
CA VAL A 276 -20.09 -0.22 14.89
C VAL A 276 -20.65 -0.06 16.30
N ASP A 277 -21.84 0.49 16.43
CA ASP A 277 -22.39 0.90 17.73
C ASP A 277 -23.03 -0.29 18.46
N VAL A 278 -22.26 -0.85 19.42
CA VAL A 278 -22.70 -1.97 20.23
C VAL A 278 -22.17 -1.86 21.67
N PRO A 279 -23.01 -2.14 22.68
CA PRO A 279 -22.65 -1.94 24.08
C PRO A 279 -21.76 -3.06 24.64
N ASP A 280 -21.61 -4.17 23.94
CA ASP A 280 -20.93 -5.38 24.43
C ASP A 280 -19.45 -5.48 24.05
N TRP A 281 -18.92 -4.53 23.27
CA TRP A 281 -17.57 -4.60 22.70
C TRP A 281 -16.48 -4.66 23.77
N GLU A 282 -16.55 -3.83 24.79
CA GLU A 282 -15.56 -3.80 25.89
C GLU A 282 -15.47 -5.18 26.60
N LYS A 283 -16.59 -5.86 26.72
CA LYS A 283 -16.63 -7.22 27.30
C LYS A 283 -15.96 -8.24 26.36
N CYS A 284 -16.09 -8.05 25.06
CA CYS A 284 -15.45 -8.92 24.06
C CYS A 284 -13.94 -8.81 24.11
N LEU A 285 -13.39 -7.61 24.32
CA LEU A 285 -11.95 -7.39 24.43
C LEU A 285 -11.32 -8.23 25.54
N VAL A 286 -12.00 -8.38 26.68
CA VAL A 286 -11.52 -9.24 27.80
C VAL A 286 -11.35 -10.71 27.38
N TYR A 287 -12.22 -11.24 26.53
CA TYR A 287 -12.07 -12.60 26.00
C TYR A 287 -10.90 -12.69 25.00
N LEU A 288 -10.69 -11.65 24.19
CA LEU A 288 -9.59 -11.60 23.24
C LEU A 288 -8.22 -11.58 23.92
N MET A 289 -8.08 -10.98 25.11
CA MET A 289 -6.81 -10.96 25.87
C MET A 289 -6.23 -12.36 26.14
N ASN A 290 -7.05 -13.41 26.17
CA ASN A 290 -6.60 -14.78 26.39
C ASN A 290 -6.31 -15.54 25.08
N PHE A 291 -6.53 -14.94 23.94
CA PHE A 291 -6.24 -15.54 22.64
C PHE A 291 -4.74 -15.64 22.41
N LYS A 292 -4.29 -16.69 21.70
CA LYS A 292 -2.85 -16.95 21.44
C LYS A 292 -2.48 -17.01 19.96
N GLY A 293 -3.46 -16.88 19.08
CA GLY A 293 -3.24 -16.92 17.63
C GLY A 293 -3.03 -15.54 17.03
N VAL A 294 -3.45 -15.35 15.79
CA VAL A 294 -3.36 -14.08 15.05
C VAL A 294 -4.72 -13.43 14.99
N LEU A 295 -4.82 -12.21 15.49
CA LEU A 295 -6.03 -11.39 15.39
C LEU A 295 -5.93 -10.43 14.19
N ILE A 296 -6.90 -10.49 13.30
CA ILE A 296 -7.05 -9.56 12.18
C ILE A 296 -8.27 -8.68 12.43
N LEU A 297 -8.10 -7.37 12.40
CA LEU A 297 -9.20 -6.41 12.49
C LEU A 297 -9.32 -5.61 11.19
N ASP A 298 -10.54 -5.57 10.66
CA ASP A 298 -10.87 -4.84 9.44
C ASP A 298 -12.20 -4.10 9.60
N ALA A 299 -12.42 -3.07 8.81
CA ALA A 299 -13.70 -2.36 8.69
C ALA A 299 -14.32 -1.98 10.06
N ASP A 300 -15.52 -2.50 10.39
CA ASP A 300 -16.19 -2.17 11.64
C ASP A 300 -15.44 -2.64 12.89
N GLY A 301 -14.58 -3.67 12.78
CA GLY A 301 -13.70 -4.09 13.87
C GLY A 301 -12.69 -3.00 14.24
N LEU A 302 -12.12 -2.32 13.25
CA LEU A 302 -11.23 -1.17 13.43
C LEU A 302 -11.99 0.01 14.05
N ASN A 303 -13.20 0.28 13.55
CA ASN A 303 -14.05 1.35 14.07
C ASN A 303 -14.43 1.11 15.53
N ARG A 304 -14.74 -0.15 15.92
CA ARG A 304 -15.05 -0.51 17.32
C ARG A 304 -13.84 -0.31 18.24
N ILE A 305 -12.61 -0.62 17.77
CA ILE A 305 -11.38 -0.32 18.52
C ILE A 305 -11.20 1.19 18.68
N ALA A 306 -11.37 1.96 17.60
CA ALA A 306 -11.23 3.42 17.67
C ALA A 306 -12.19 4.07 18.68
N LEU A 307 -13.37 3.48 18.89
CA LEU A 307 -14.39 3.94 19.84
C LEU A 307 -14.26 3.33 21.24
N SER A 308 -13.39 2.31 21.44
CA SER A 308 -13.20 1.68 22.73
C SER A 308 -12.43 2.60 23.70
N LYS A 309 -12.55 2.35 25.01
CA LYS A 309 -11.94 3.18 26.06
C LYS A 309 -10.43 3.29 25.94
N GLU A 310 -9.77 2.18 25.64
CA GLU A 310 -8.32 2.12 25.52
C GLU A 310 -7.82 2.35 24.09
N GLY A 311 -8.70 2.26 23.10
CA GLY A 311 -8.30 2.36 21.69
C GLY A 311 -7.23 1.33 21.36
N CYS A 312 -6.27 1.72 20.54
CA CYS A 312 -5.17 0.83 20.13
C CYS A 312 -4.20 0.49 21.27
N LYS A 313 -4.24 1.15 22.44
CA LYS A 313 -3.45 0.74 23.60
C LYS A 313 -3.81 -0.65 24.10
N PHE A 314 -5.02 -1.13 23.79
CA PHE A 314 -5.44 -2.50 24.05
C PHE A 314 -4.42 -3.54 23.55
N PHE A 315 -3.70 -3.26 22.46
CA PHE A 315 -2.77 -4.23 21.86
C PHE A 315 -1.43 -4.35 22.60
N LEU A 316 -1.00 -3.35 23.37
CA LEU A 316 0.33 -3.28 23.99
C LEU A 316 0.63 -4.39 25.01
N ASN A 317 -0.37 -4.99 25.60
CA ASN A 317 -0.21 -5.99 26.68
C ASN A 317 -0.70 -7.39 26.28
N ASN A 318 -0.96 -7.62 24.99
CA ASN A 318 -1.51 -8.87 24.51
C ASN A 318 -0.41 -9.85 24.06
N LYS A 319 -0.73 -11.14 24.10
CA LYS A 319 0.18 -12.24 23.72
C LYS A 319 -0.03 -12.72 22.28
N PHE A 320 -0.97 -12.13 21.57
CA PHE A 320 -1.29 -12.48 20.19
C PHE A 320 -0.75 -11.44 19.22
N GLN A 321 -0.41 -11.90 18.03
CA GLN A 321 -0.09 -10.97 16.95
C GLN A 321 -1.36 -10.30 16.42
N THR A 322 -1.29 -8.99 16.20
CA THR A 322 -2.41 -8.24 15.66
C THR A 322 -2.08 -7.68 14.29
N TRP A 323 -3.01 -7.86 13.36
CA TRP A 323 -3.01 -7.22 12.06
C TRP A 323 -4.18 -6.27 11.93
N LEU A 324 -3.89 -5.02 11.62
CA LEU A 324 -4.88 -3.99 11.30
C LEU A 324 -4.82 -3.73 9.79
N THR A 325 -5.99 -3.71 9.15
CA THR A 325 -6.08 -3.51 7.69
C THR A 325 -6.88 -2.25 7.33
N PRO A 326 -6.53 -1.06 7.86
CA PRO A 326 -7.28 0.15 7.60
C PRO A 326 -7.06 0.69 6.19
N HIS A 327 -8.07 1.35 5.63
CA HIS A 327 -7.84 2.41 4.66
C HIS A 327 -7.50 3.73 5.38
N LEU A 328 -7.05 4.77 4.66
CA LEU A 328 -6.52 6.00 5.27
C LEU A 328 -7.48 6.67 6.27
N ASN A 329 -8.79 6.71 5.98
CA ASN A 329 -9.76 7.32 6.90
C ASN A 329 -9.99 6.48 8.17
N GLU A 330 -9.92 5.15 8.09
CA GLU A 330 -9.95 4.27 9.26
C GLU A 330 -8.67 4.42 10.08
N PHE A 331 -7.53 4.51 9.42
CA PHE A 331 -6.24 4.78 10.06
C PHE A 331 -6.25 6.07 10.85
N GLN A 332 -6.76 7.16 10.28
CA GLN A 332 -6.86 8.45 10.98
C GLN A 332 -7.78 8.43 12.19
N ARG A 333 -8.84 7.60 12.15
CA ARG A 333 -9.72 7.39 13.32
C ARG A 333 -9.06 6.57 14.42
N LEU A 334 -8.27 5.56 14.05
CA LEU A 334 -7.51 4.74 15.00
C LEU A 334 -6.38 5.53 15.67
N PHE A 335 -5.72 6.38 14.91
CA PHE A 335 -4.50 7.09 15.31
C PHE A 335 -4.61 8.61 15.09
N PRO A 336 -5.56 9.31 15.73
CA PRO A 336 -5.86 10.72 15.44
C PRO A 336 -4.71 11.68 15.75
N ASN A 337 -3.79 11.28 16.60
CA ASN A 337 -2.67 12.12 17.05
C ASN A 337 -1.39 11.92 16.23
N LEU A 338 -1.35 10.93 15.33
CA LEU A 338 -0.18 10.68 14.50
C LEU A 338 -0.17 11.63 13.30
N LYS A 339 0.96 12.30 13.11
CA LYS A 339 1.20 13.20 11.97
C LYS A 339 2.62 12.96 11.46
N GLU A 340 2.73 12.57 10.19
CA GLU A 340 3.99 12.35 9.51
C GLU A 340 3.96 12.93 8.10
N SER A 341 5.10 12.97 7.45
CA SER A 341 5.25 13.58 6.13
C SER A 341 4.62 12.74 5.00
N ASN A 342 4.54 11.44 5.21
CA ASN A 342 4.01 10.46 4.24
C ASN A 342 3.38 9.25 4.94
N ASN A 343 2.62 8.47 4.16
CA ASN A 343 1.87 7.32 4.67
C ASN A 343 2.76 6.17 5.18
N ILE A 344 3.99 6.01 4.67
CA ILE A 344 4.93 4.98 5.14
C ILE A 344 5.36 5.29 6.57
N GLU A 345 5.74 6.54 6.83
CA GLU A 345 6.15 6.96 8.18
C GLU A 345 5.00 6.90 9.16
N LEU A 346 3.78 7.24 8.73
CA LEU A 346 2.56 7.06 9.53
C LEU A 346 2.35 5.60 9.93
N ALA A 347 2.41 4.68 8.97
CA ALA A 347 2.22 3.24 9.21
C ALA A 347 3.32 2.68 10.11
N LEU A 348 4.59 3.00 9.87
CA LEU A 348 5.72 2.57 10.68
C LEU A 348 5.62 3.05 12.13
N ARG A 349 5.25 4.32 12.32
CA ARG A 349 5.12 4.87 13.67
C ARG A 349 3.98 4.23 14.44
N ALA A 350 2.81 4.08 13.83
CA ALA A 350 1.68 3.42 14.44
C ALA A 350 1.98 1.95 14.78
N SER A 351 2.59 1.23 13.85
CA SER A 351 2.99 -0.16 14.02
C SER A 351 3.91 -0.34 15.24
N LYS A 352 4.95 0.50 15.35
CA LYS A 352 5.91 0.47 16.45
C LYS A 352 5.31 0.93 17.79
N GLU A 353 4.48 2.00 17.78
CA GLU A 353 3.91 2.59 18.99
C GLU A 353 2.89 1.65 19.65
N PHE A 354 2.14 0.89 18.86
CA PHE A 354 1.05 0.03 19.35
C PHE A 354 1.34 -1.47 19.23
N ASP A 355 2.54 -1.86 18.83
CA ASP A 355 2.98 -3.26 18.66
C ASP A 355 2.03 -4.08 17.76
N VAL A 356 1.68 -3.54 16.60
CA VAL A 356 0.76 -4.14 15.64
C VAL A 356 1.33 -4.14 14.22
N SER A 357 1.03 -5.16 13.43
CA SER A 357 1.27 -5.12 12.00
C SER A 357 0.14 -4.36 11.31
N ILE A 358 0.47 -3.48 10.37
CA ILE A 358 -0.50 -2.62 9.69
C ILE A 358 -0.40 -2.85 8.18
N LEU A 359 -1.53 -3.20 7.56
CA LEU A 359 -1.72 -3.09 6.11
C LEU A 359 -2.56 -1.84 5.83
N LEU A 360 -1.91 -0.72 5.57
CA LEU A 360 -2.57 0.52 5.15
C LEU A 360 -2.98 0.40 3.68
N LYS A 361 -4.27 0.24 3.46
CA LYS A 361 -4.86 0.09 2.12
C LYS A 361 -4.89 1.43 1.38
N GLY A 362 -4.42 1.44 0.14
CA GLY A 362 -4.40 2.60 -0.75
C GLY A 362 -4.12 2.17 -2.18
N ALA A 363 -4.02 3.11 -3.09
CA ALA A 363 -3.56 2.82 -4.44
C ALA A 363 -2.15 2.21 -4.41
N HIS A 364 -1.29 2.71 -3.53
CA HIS A 364 0.00 2.11 -3.18
C HIS A 364 -0.05 1.60 -1.73
N SER A 365 -0.52 0.37 -1.56
CA SER A 365 -0.67 -0.21 -0.22
C SER A 365 0.67 -0.39 0.50
N ILE A 366 0.65 -0.20 1.83
CA ILE A 366 1.83 -0.25 2.68
C ILE A 366 1.61 -1.29 3.78
N VAL A 367 2.57 -2.19 3.93
CA VAL A 367 2.64 -3.10 5.07
C VAL A 367 3.75 -2.62 5.99
N ALA A 368 3.46 -2.45 7.28
CA ALA A 368 4.44 -2.05 8.28
C ALA A 368 4.44 -3.03 9.47
N ASP A 369 5.63 -3.33 10.00
CA ASP A 369 5.79 -4.19 11.16
C ASP A 369 6.29 -3.42 12.40
N PRO A 370 6.10 -3.96 13.61
CA PRO A 370 6.57 -3.34 14.84
C PRO A 370 8.11 -3.22 14.93
N ASN A 371 8.85 -4.02 14.16
CA ASN A 371 10.32 -4.02 14.14
C ASN A 371 10.89 -2.86 13.32
N GLY A 372 10.03 -2.08 12.66
CA GLY A 372 10.42 -0.89 11.92
C GLY A 372 10.74 -1.13 10.45
N THR A 373 10.22 -2.21 9.87
CA THR A 373 10.27 -2.47 8.43
C THR A 373 8.95 -2.11 7.79
N ALA A 374 8.98 -1.54 6.60
CA ALA A 374 7.81 -1.31 5.76
C ALA A 374 8.04 -1.82 4.35
N TRP A 375 6.99 -2.39 3.78
CA TRP A 375 6.92 -2.83 2.40
C TRP A 375 5.84 -2.03 1.68
N GLN A 376 6.17 -1.45 0.55
CA GLN A 376 5.22 -0.72 -0.29
C GLN A 376 4.99 -1.43 -1.61
N ILE A 377 3.72 -1.70 -1.90
CA ILE A 377 3.26 -2.24 -3.17
C ILE A 377 2.90 -1.05 -4.06
N TYR A 378 3.64 -0.86 -5.16
CA TYR A 378 3.46 0.28 -6.06
C TYR A 378 2.96 -0.12 -7.45
N GLU A 379 2.99 -1.40 -7.79
CA GLU A 379 2.38 -1.92 -9.01
C GLU A 379 0.89 -2.13 -8.74
N THR A 380 0.06 -1.22 -9.21
CA THR A 380 -1.39 -1.24 -8.99
C THR A 380 -2.14 -1.32 -10.31
N ASP A 381 -3.32 -1.94 -10.27
CA ASP A 381 -4.27 -1.99 -11.38
C ASP A 381 -5.49 -1.14 -11.01
N GLU A 382 -5.87 -0.23 -11.87
CA GLU A 382 -7.05 0.64 -11.70
C GLU A 382 -8.34 -0.18 -11.48
N ASN A 383 -8.41 -1.39 -12.03
CA ASN A 383 -9.53 -2.32 -11.84
C ASN A 383 -9.61 -2.89 -10.40
N SER A 384 -8.61 -2.70 -9.57
CA SER A 384 -8.61 -3.13 -8.17
C SER A 384 -9.48 -2.25 -7.26
N ALA A 385 -9.90 -1.07 -7.71
CA ALA A 385 -10.76 -0.16 -6.94
C ALA A 385 -12.24 -0.61 -6.99
N ARG A 386 -12.56 -1.75 -6.34
CA ARG A 386 -13.92 -2.33 -6.28
C ARG A 386 -14.37 -2.57 -4.85
N ALA A 387 -15.68 -2.38 -4.61
CA ALA A 387 -16.29 -2.74 -3.34
C ALA A 387 -16.12 -4.24 -3.04
N GLY A 388 -15.88 -4.57 -1.78
CA GLY A 388 -15.77 -5.95 -1.28
C GLY A 388 -14.39 -6.58 -1.42
N LEU A 389 -13.41 -5.96 -2.10
CA LEU A 389 -12.04 -6.48 -2.13
C LEU A 389 -11.37 -6.43 -0.76
N GLY A 390 -11.67 -5.44 0.08
CA GLY A 390 -11.19 -5.39 1.47
C GLY A 390 -11.65 -6.60 2.28
N ASP A 391 -12.93 -6.96 2.18
CA ASP A 391 -13.49 -8.11 2.88
C ASP A 391 -12.84 -9.43 2.41
N LEU A 392 -12.65 -9.58 1.09
CA LEU A 392 -11.92 -10.71 0.51
C LEU A 392 -10.49 -10.79 1.05
N LEU A 393 -9.78 -9.67 1.07
CA LEU A 393 -8.40 -9.57 1.53
C LEU A 393 -8.27 -9.94 3.01
N SER A 394 -9.14 -9.43 3.88
CA SER A 394 -9.10 -9.75 5.31
C SER A 394 -9.34 -11.25 5.57
N GLY A 395 -10.23 -11.87 4.82
CA GLY A 395 -10.44 -13.32 4.84
C GLY A 395 -9.20 -14.10 4.37
N PHE A 396 -8.59 -13.67 3.26
CA PHE A 396 -7.39 -14.29 2.72
C PHE A 396 -6.21 -14.21 3.70
N ILE A 397 -5.95 -13.03 4.26
CA ILE A 397 -4.92 -12.81 5.29
C ILE A 397 -5.17 -13.72 6.49
N SER A 398 -6.42 -13.84 6.95
CA SER A 398 -6.76 -14.70 8.08
C SER A 398 -6.44 -16.18 7.78
N GLY A 399 -6.78 -16.64 6.59
CA GLY A 399 -6.47 -18.01 6.18
C GLY A 399 -4.97 -18.27 6.07
N MET A 400 -4.21 -17.34 5.49
CA MET A 400 -2.75 -17.42 5.43
C MET A 400 -2.12 -17.41 6.82
N ALA A 401 -2.56 -16.52 7.70
CA ALA A 401 -2.11 -16.47 9.09
C ALA A 401 -2.34 -17.79 9.83
N ALA A 402 -3.50 -18.42 9.63
CA ALA A 402 -3.79 -19.73 10.21
C ALA A 402 -2.86 -20.83 9.69
N ILE A 403 -2.53 -20.83 8.40
CA ILE A 403 -1.60 -21.80 7.80
C ILE A 403 -0.19 -21.64 8.39
N GLU A 404 0.32 -20.43 8.46
CA GLU A 404 1.65 -20.14 8.99
C GLU A 404 1.71 -20.51 10.50
N MET A 405 0.71 -20.11 11.29
CA MET A 405 0.63 -20.44 12.71
C MET A 405 0.62 -21.96 12.93
N ALA A 406 -0.18 -22.69 12.18
CA ALA A 406 -0.28 -24.17 12.26
C ALA A 406 1.00 -24.88 11.80
N SER A 407 1.84 -24.24 11.00
CA SER A 407 3.14 -24.77 10.56
C SER A 407 4.21 -24.73 11.66
N GLY A 408 3.94 -24.03 12.79
CA GLY A 408 4.89 -23.80 13.87
C GLY A 408 6.02 -22.86 13.50
N LYS A 409 5.91 -22.16 12.38
CA LYS A 409 6.84 -21.10 12.01
C LYS A 409 6.46 -19.80 12.70
N GLU A 410 7.46 -19.00 13.03
CA GLU A 410 7.23 -17.65 13.48
C GLU A 410 6.61 -16.85 12.32
N ILE A 411 5.45 -16.24 12.57
CA ILE A 411 4.74 -15.46 11.55
C ILE A 411 5.51 -14.17 11.35
N SER A 412 6.16 -14.04 10.22
CA SER A 412 6.84 -12.80 9.85
C SER A 412 5.92 -11.91 9.04
N THR A 413 5.89 -10.62 9.36
CA THR A 413 5.18 -9.61 8.57
C THR A 413 5.67 -9.59 7.12
N GLU A 414 6.93 -9.95 6.89
CA GLU A 414 7.52 -10.06 5.55
C GLU A 414 6.79 -11.09 4.67
N SER A 415 6.42 -12.24 5.23
CA SER A 415 5.68 -13.29 4.50
C SER A 415 4.30 -12.81 4.02
N PHE A 416 3.70 -11.84 4.71
CA PHE A 416 2.42 -11.26 4.34
C PHE A 416 2.53 -10.05 3.44
N ALA A 417 3.67 -9.34 3.48
CA ALA A 417 3.91 -8.18 2.65
C ALA A 417 4.21 -8.57 1.19
N LYS A 418 4.84 -9.69 1.01
CA LYS A 418 5.15 -10.30 -0.29
C LYS A 418 3.99 -11.14 -0.80
#